data_9008351a555eb452a520dd2ae43e54d1
#
_entry.id   9008351a555eb452a520dd2ae43e54d1
#
_cell.length_a   1.000
_cell.length_b   1.000
_cell.length_c   1.000
_cell.angle_alpha   90.00
_cell.angle_beta   90.00
_cell.angle_gamma   90.00
#
_symmetry.space_group_name_H-M   'P 1'
#
loop_
_entity.id
_entity.type
_entity.pdbx_description
1 polymer ?
#
loop_
_entity_poly.entity_id
_entity_poly.type
_entity_poly.pdbx_seq_one_letter_code
_entity_poly.pdbx_strand_id
1 'polypeptide(L)'
;MTLVIDAAPLVAVADRRDPMQQRIEALLREEPGELVIPAPVTAEVDYLLGRRLGRVARLAFLDDLATGRFTAACMEADDHRVVADLERRYDDLDVGLADLSVVVVAKRSGTRRILTFDERHFRALRPLDGGQFTLLPSDAPAR
;
A
#
# COMPACT_ATOMS: atom_id res chain seq x y z
N MET A 1 -5.20 -15.04 -1.35
CA MET A 1 -4.39 -14.31 -0.36
C MET A 1 -4.41 -12.83 -0.69
N THR A 2 -4.51 -11.96 0.28
CA THR A 2 -4.60 -10.52 0.09
C THR A 2 -3.22 -9.89 -0.13
N LEU A 3 -3.15 -8.90 -1.00
CA LEU A 3 -2.01 -8.02 -1.16
C LEU A 3 -2.40 -6.61 -0.69
N VAL A 4 -1.69 -6.07 0.29
CA VAL A 4 -1.90 -4.70 0.77
C VAL A 4 -0.96 -3.77 0.00
N ILE A 5 -1.47 -2.66 -0.47
CA ILE A 5 -0.76 -1.81 -1.42
C ILE A 5 -0.49 -0.43 -0.81
N ASP A 6 0.77 -0.02 -0.84
CA ASP A 6 1.26 1.31 -0.49
C ASP A 6 1.12 2.28 -1.67
N ALA A 7 1.32 3.58 -1.43
CA ALA A 7 1.03 4.63 -2.40
C ALA A 7 1.96 4.65 -3.62
N ALA A 8 3.28 4.56 -3.41
CA ALA A 8 4.25 4.79 -4.49
C ALA A 8 4.09 3.83 -5.69
N PRO A 9 3.84 2.52 -5.51
CA PRO A 9 3.60 1.64 -6.64
C PRO A 9 2.35 2.00 -7.46
N LEU A 10 1.30 2.52 -6.81
CA LEU A 10 0.07 2.93 -7.49
C LEU A 10 0.29 4.18 -8.35
N VAL A 11 1.12 5.10 -7.87
CA VAL A 11 1.52 6.27 -8.67
C VAL A 11 2.39 5.82 -9.85
N ALA A 12 3.33 4.91 -9.63
CA ALA A 12 4.21 4.36 -10.68
C ALA A 12 3.42 3.68 -11.79
N VAL A 13 2.42 2.86 -11.44
CA VAL A 13 1.63 2.14 -12.46
C VAL A 13 0.79 3.09 -13.32
N ALA A 14 0.45 4.26 -12.80
CA ALA A 14 -0.29 5.29 -13.54
C ALA A 14 0.59 6.14 -14.44
N ASP A 15 1.91 6.09 -14.28
CA ASP A 15 2.87 6.91 -15.04
C ASP A 15 3.58 6.05 -16.10
N ARG A 16 3.25 6.28 -17.37
CA ARG A 16 3.85 5.55 -18.49
C ARG A 16 5.36 5.74 -18.62
N ARG A 17 5.91 6.80 -18.01
CA ARG A 17 7.34 7.12 -18.02
C ARG A 17 8.10 6.50 -16.86
N ASP A 18 7.37 5.95 -15.88
CA ASP A 18 8.03 5.32 -14.73
C ASP A 18 8.65 3.97 -15.15
N PRO A 19 9.94 3.74 -14.86
CA PRO A 19 10.61 2.50 -15.23
C PRO A 19 10.00 1.25 -14.57
N MET A 20 9.27 1.40 -13.47
CA MET A 20 8.59 0.30 -12.77
C MET A 20 7.17 0.05 -13.26
N GLN A 21 6.64 0.88 -14.15
CA GLN A 21 5.22 0.83 -14.54
C GLN A 21 4.80 -0.54 -15.05
N GLN A 22 5.54 -1.11 -16.00
CA GLN A 22 5.18 -2.41 -16.59
C GLN A 22 5.28 -3.56 -15.58
N ARG A 23 6.29 -3.52 -14.73
CA ARG A 23 6.49 -4.55 -13.69
C ARG A 23 5.35 -4.55 -12.67
N ILE A 24 4.96 -3.36 -12.20
CA ILE A 24 3.86 -3.24 -11.24
C ILE A 24 2.53 -3.61 -11.88
N GLU A 25 2.28 -3.17 -13.12
CA GLU A 25 1.06 -3.54 -13.83
C GLU A 25 0.93 -5.06 -14.00
N ALA A 26 2.00 -5.73 -14.39
CA ALA A 26 2.03 -7.19 -14.50
C ALA A 26 1.76 -7.86 -13.15
N LEU A 27 2.39 -7.38 -12.08
CA LEU A 27 2.20 -7.90 -10.73
C LEU A 27 0.74 -7.78 -10.29
N LEU A 28 0.13 -6.61 -10.48
CA LEU A 28 -1.28 -6.38 -10.12
C LEU A 28 -2.24 -7.25 -10.93
N ARG A 29 -1.97 -7.41 -12.22
CA ARG A 29 -2.80 -8.23 -13.11
C ARG A 29 -2.71 -9.72 -12.77
N GLU A 30 -1.53 -10.19 -12.40
CA GLU A 30 -1.27 -11.61 -12.09
C GLU A 30 -1.60 -11.98 -10.64
N GLU A 31 -1.88 -11.02 -9.78
CA GLU A 31 -2.18 -11.28 -8.37
C GLU A 31 -3.52 -12.02 -8.23
N PRO A 32 -3.50 -13.25 -7.69
CA PRO A 32 -4.75 -14.02 -7.54
C PRO A 32 -5.59 -13.59 -6.35
N GLY A 33 -5.01 -12.83 -5.43
CA GLY A 33 -5.67 -12.38 -4.21
C GLY A 33 -6.33 -11.03 -4.36
N GLU A 34 -7.01 -10.61 -3.30
CA GLU A 34 -7.64 -9.30 -3.23
C GLU A 34 -6.58 -8.20 -3.15
N LEU A 35 -6.81 -7.10 -3.87
CA LEU A 35 -5.96 -5.92 -3.87
C LEU A 35 -6.55 -4.90 -2.91
N VAL A 36 -5.93 -4.71 -1.76
CA VAL A 36 -6.46 -3.88 -0.67
C VAL A 36 -5.57 -2.66 -0.47
N ILE A 37 -6.19 -1.49 -0.41
CA ILE A 37 -5.52 -0.22 -0.13
C ILE A 37 -6.11 0.35 1.17
N PRO A 38 -5.30 0.60 2.21
CA PRO A 38 -5.80 1.30 3.40
C PRO A 38 -6.39 2.66 3.05
N ALA A 39 -7.48 3.06 3.68
CA ALA A 39 -8.14 4.33 3.38
C ALA A 39 -7.20 5.54 3.45
N PRO A 40 -6.28 5.68 4.44
CA PRO A 40 -5.32 6.78 4.43
C PRO A 40 -4.40 6.76 3.21
N VAL A 41 -4.04 5.59 2.69
CA VAL A 41 -3.22 5.46 1.49
C VAL A 41 -4.00 5.90 0.25
N THR A 42 -5.31 5.63 0.16
CA THR A 42 -6.13 6.09 -0.98
C THR A 42 -6.09 7.60 -1.12
N ALA A 43 -6.15 8.33 -0.01
CA ALA A 43 -6.07 9.79 -0.01
C ALA A 43 -4.70 10.29 -0.50
N GLU A 44 -3.63 9.65 -0.08
CA GLU A 44 -2.28 9.98 -0.53
C GLU A 44 -2.11 9.73 -2.04
N VAL A 45 -2.59 8.59 -2.55
CA VAL A 45 -2.56 8.28 -3.98
C VAL A 45 -3.33 9.33 -4.79
N ASP A 46 -4.55 9.65 -4.37
CA ASP A 46 -5.38 10.67 -5.02
C ASP A 46 -4.62 12.00 -5.13
N TYR A 47 -4.05 12.45 -4.04
CA TYR A 47 -3.28 13.69 -4.00
C TYR A 47 -2.08 13.64 -4.95
N LEU A 48 -1.28 12.58 -4.89
CA LEU A 48 -0.07 12.44 -5.70
C LEU A 48 -0.40 12.33 -7.19
N LEU A 49 -1.44 11.59 -7.56
CA LEU A 49 -1.87 11.47 -8.96
C LEU A 49 -2.31 12.82 -9.51
N GLY A 50 -3.15 13.55 -8.78
CA GLY A 50 -3.60 14.87 -9.20
C GLY A 50 -2.45 15.85 -9.35
N ARG A 51 -1.48 15.80 -8.44
CA ARG A 51 -0.34 16.72 -8.42
C ARG A 51 0.68 16.41 -9.51
N ARG A 52 0.97 15.14 -9.78
CA ARG A 52 2.07 14.71 -10.67
C ARG A 52 1.60 14.39 -12.08
N LEU A 53 0.41 13.80 -12.24
CA LEU A 53 -0.06 13.27 -13.51
C LEU A 53 -1.35 13.94 -14.01
N GLY A 54 -2.06 14.65 -13.13
CA GLY A 54 -3.24 15.39 -13.50
C GLY A 54 -4.56 14.65 -13.28
N ARG A 55 -5.63 15.26 -13.74
CA ARG A 55 -7.00 14.86 -13.45
C ARG A 55 -7.38 13.49 -14.04
N VAL A 56 -6.93 13.19 -15.25
CA VAL A 56 -7.28 11.92 -15.93
C VAL A 56 -6.79 10.72 -15.13
N ALA A 57 -5.55 10.77 -14.66
CA ALA A 57 -4.98 9.69 -13.82
C ALA A 57 -5.74 9.56 -12.49
N ARG A 58 -6.08 10.69 -11.86
CA ARG A 58 -6.88 10.69 -10.63
C ARG A 58 -8.24 10.04 -10.83
N LEU A 59 -8.97 10.42 -11.88
CA LEU A 59 -10.28 9.84 -12.18
C LEU A 59 -10.19 8.33 -12.46
N ALA A 60 -9.16 7.88 -13.17
CA ALA A 60 -8.95 6.46 -13.42
C ALA A 60 -8.77 5.68 -12.11
N PHE A 61 -8.03 6.22 -11.16
CA PHE A 61 -7.87 5.61 -9.84
C PHE A 61 -9.19 5.56 -9.05
N LEU A 62 -9.94 6.66 -9.06
CA LEU A 62 -11.26 6.71 -8.40
C LEU A 62 -12.24 5.70 -9.01
N ASP A 63 -12.21 5.53 -10.33
CA ASP A 63 -13.01 4.52 -11.02
C ASP A 63 -12.59 3.10 -10.62
N ASP A 64 -11.31 2.84 -10.45
CA ASP A 64 -10.81 1.54 -9.98
C ASP A 64 -11.29 1.22 -8.55
N LEU A 65 -11.39 2.23 -7.70
CA LEU A 65 -11.99 2.07 -6.37
C LEU A 65 -13.51 1.83 -6.47
N ALA A 66 -14.19 2.58 -7.32
CA ALA A 66 -15.65 2.50 -7.48
C ALA A 66 -16.09 1.16 -8.06
N THR A 67 -15.33 0.58 -8.99
CA THR A 67 -15.62 -0.71 -9.61
C THR A 67 -15.18 -1.91 -8.78
N GLY A 68 -14.43 -1.69 -7.71
CA GLY A 68 -13.93 -2.75 -6.85
C GLY A 68 -12.68 -3.45 -7.36
N ARG A 69 -12.00 -2.91 -8.36
CA ARG A 69 -10.67 -3.41 -8.76
C ARG A 69 -9.71 -3.37 -7.57
N PHE A 70 -9.75 -2.26 -6.83
CA PHE A 70 -9.10 -2.13 -5.52
C PHE A 70 -10.16 -2.00 -4.44
N THR A 71 -9.92 -2.64 -3.31
CA THR A 71 -10.77 -2.49 -2.13
C THR A 71 -10.14 -1.48 -1.18
N ALA A 72 -10.85 -0.40 -0.88
CA ALA A 72 -10.42 0.55 0.15
C ALA A 72 -10.77 -0.01 1.53
N ALA A 73 -9.76 -0.21 2.37
CA ALA A 73 -9.97 -0.72 3.73
C ALA A 73 -10.17 0.44 4.71
N CYS A 74 -11.34 0.49 5.33
CA CYS A 74 -11.68 1.49 6.33
C CYS A 74 -10.82 1.34 7.59
N MET A 75 -10.65 2.46 8.31
CA MET A 75 -9.97 2.51 9.61
C MET A 75 -11.00 2.84 10.69
N GLU A 76 -11.14 1.94 11.66
CA GLU A 76 -12.00 2.13 12.81
C GLU A 76 -11.26 2.82 13.96
N ALA A 77 -11.97 3.23 14.99
CA ALA A 77 -11.35 3.88 16.16
C ALA A 77 -10.26 3.00 16.80
N ASP A 78 -10.50 1.70 16.92
CA ASP A 78 -9.51 0.77 17.48
C ASP A 78 -8.27 0.63 16.59
N ASP A 79 -8.42 0.70 15.27
CA ASP A 79 -7.28 0.71 14.35
C ASP A 79 -6.39 1.94 14.59
N HIS A 80 -7.00 3.10 14.84
CA HIS A 80 -6.25 4.33 15.14
C HIS A 80 -5.52 4.24 16.50
N ARG A 81 -6.07 3.51 17.47
CA ARG A 81 -5.32 3.23 18.72
C ARG A 81 -4.07 2.40 18.47
N VAL A 82 -4.19 1.39 17.62
CA VAL A 82 -3.03 0.57 17.23
C VAL A 82 -2.01 1.42 16.48
N VAL A 83 -2.45 2.29 15.57
CA VAL A 83 -1.55 3.23 14.88
C VAL A 83 -0.81 4.11 15.88
N ALA A 84 -1.49 4.66 16.88
CA ALA A 84 -0.87 5.49 17.92
C ALA A 84 0.18 4.69 18.73
N ASP A 85 -0.12 3.44 19.07
CA ASP A 85 0.84 2.57 19.76
C ASP A 85 2.07 2.25 18.91
N LEU A 86 1.87 2.01 17.63
CA LEU A 86 2.97 1.80 16.67
C LEU A 86 3.84 3.05 16.54
N GLU A 87 3.22 4.23 16.47
CA GLU A 87 3.93 5.51 16.41
C GLU A 87 4.85 5.68 17.62
N ARG A 88 4.36 5.35 18.83
CA ARG A 88 5.18 5.40 20.04
C ARG A 88 6.31 4.38 20.03
N ARG A 89 6.06 3.17 19.52
CA ARG A 89 7.06 2.09 19.45
C ARG A 89 8.17 2.39 18.45
N TYR A 90 7.83 2.99 17.32
CA TYR A 90 8.75 3.28 16.22
C TYR A 90 9.02 4.78 16.09
N ASP A 91 9.19 5.46 17.19
CA ASP A 91 9.38 6.91 17.26
C ASP A 91 10.64 7.43 16.56
N ASP A 92 11.60 6.53 16.30
CA ASP A 92 12.82 6.80 15.55
C ASP A 92 12.66 6.64 14.02
N LEU A 93 11.53 6.07 13.58
CA LEU A 93 11.22 5.93 12.16
C LEU A 93 10.31 7.07 11.73
N ASP A 94 10.63 7.91 10.90
CA ASP A 94 9.74 8.97 10.40
C ASP A 94 8.59 8.41 9.55
N VAL A 95 7.69 7.69 10.19
CA VAL A 95 6.50 7.09 9.58
C VAL A 95 5.23 7.79 10.08
N GLY A 96 4.22 7.86 9.26
CA GLY A 96 2.96 8.50 9.59
C GLY A 96 1.77 7.56 9.49
N LEU A 97 0.58 8.14 9.54
CA LEU A 97 -0.67 7.39 9.50
C LEU A 97 -0.78 6.47 8.28
N ALA A 98 -0.40 6.94 7.10
CA ALA A 98 -0.52 6.13 5.88
C ALA A 98 0.33 4.86 5.97
N ASP A 99 1.62 4.98 6.34
CA ASP A 99 2.51 3.82 6.48
C ASP A 99 2.03 2.85 7.56
N LEU A 100 1.64 3.38 8.71
CA LEU A 100 1.20 2.56 9.84
C LEU A 100 -0.17 1.92 9.58
N SER A 101 -1.02 2.53 8.76
CA SER A 101 -2.27 1.91 8.34
C SER A 101 -2.04 0.65 7.50
N VAL A 102 -0.95 0.59 6.74
CA VAL A 102 -0.56 -0.63 6.01
C VAL A 102 -0.30 -1.79 6.97
N VAL A 103 0.40 -1.54 8.06
CA VAL A 103 0.68 -2.56 9.09
C VAL A 103 -0.62 -3.10 9.71
N VAL A 104 -1.53 -2.20 10.07
CA VAL A 104 -2.81 -2.54 10.70
C VAL A 104 -3.71 -3.31 9.72
N VAL A 105 -3.85 -2.84 8.51
CA VAL A 105 -4.69 -3.47 7.49
C VAL A 105 -4.13 -4.84 7.07
N ALA A 106 -2.81 -4.99 6.99
CA ALA A 106 -2.17 -6.27 6.71
C ALA A 106 -2.57 -7.32 7.77
N LYS A 107 -2.51 -6.97 9.05
CA LYS A 107 -2.94 -7.87 10.13
C LYS A 107 -4.42 -8.22 9.99
N ARG A 108 -5.26 -7.24 9.78
CA ARG A 108 -6.70 -7.43 9.67
C ARG A 108 -7.08 -8.28 8.45
N SER A 109 -6.32 -8.15 7.36
CA SER A 109 -6.51 -8.93 6.13
C SER A 109 -5.82 -10.31 6.16
N GLY A 110 -5.14 -10.64 7.25
CA GLY A 110 -4.48 -11.93 7.41
C GLY A 110 -3.30 -12.15 6.47
N THR A 111 -2.59 -11.09 6.09
CA THR A 111 -1.47 -11.15 5.15
C THR A 111 -0.23 -10.45 5.69
N ARG A 112 0.93 -10.86 5.20
CA ARG A 112 2.21 -10.17 5.38
C ARG A 112 2.77 -9.66 4.05
N ARG A 113 2.01 -9.78 2.97
CA ARG A 113 2.41 -9.37 1.62
C ARG A 113 2.02 -7.92 1.39
N ILE A 114 3.02 -7.10 1.12
CA ILE A 114 2.86 -5.65 0.89
C ILE A 114 3.52 -5.29 -0.44
N LEU A 115 2.80 -4.56 -1.28
CA LEU A 115 3.35 -3.92 -2.47
C LEU A 115 3.81 -2.51 -2.08
N THR A 116 5.12 -2.29 -2.05
CA THR A 116 5.73 -1.03 -1.64
C THR A 116 7.11 -0.85 -2.29
N PHE A 117 7.54 0.39 -2.43
CA PHE A 117 8.93 0.73 -2.78
C PHE A 117 9.73 1.17 -1.54
N ASP A 118 9.07 1.30 -0.40
CA ASP A 118 9.71 1.75 0.85
C ASP A 118 10.24 0.57 1.66
N GLU A 119 11.34 0.00 1.21
CA GLU A 119 11.97 -1.11 1.92
C GLU A 119 12.54 -0.69 3.27
N ARG A 120 13.07 0.52 3.37
CA ARG A 120 13.69 1.02 4.60
C ARG A 120 12.73 0.95 5.78
N HIS A 121 11.53 1.50 5.62
CA HIS A 121 10.54 1.51 6.70
C HIS A 121 9.93 0.13 6.92
N PHE A 122 9.52 -0.57 5.86
CA PHE A 122 8.83 -1.85 6.00
C PHE A 122 9.76 -3.04 6.34
N ARG A 123 11.07 -2.90 6.23
CA ARG A 123 12.02 -3.84 6.81
C ARG A 123 12.19 -3.61 8.32
N ALA A 124 12.07 -2.37 8.79
CA ALA A 124 12.13 -2.02 10.20
C ALA A 124 10.81 -2.27 10.94
N LEU A 125 9.68 -1.95 10.32
CA LEU A 125 8.35 -2.26 10.84
C LEU A 125 8.11 -3.76 10.84
N ARG A 126 7.41 -4.27 11.86
CA ARG A 126 7.09 -5.69 11.98
C ARG A 126 5.59 -5.90 11.86
N PRO A 127 5.16 -7.04 11.26
CA PRO A 127 3.77 -7.45 11.35
C PRO A 127 3.31 -7.54 12.81
N LEU A 128 2.07 -7.18 13.08
CA LEU A 128 1.51 -7.22 14.44
C LEU A 128 1.49 -8.61 15.06
N ASP A 129 1.47 -9.65 14.23
CA ASP A 129 1.51 -11.06 14.65
C ASP A 129 2.91 -11.67 14.59
N GLY A 130 3.94 -10.84 14.42
CA GLY A 130 5.35 -11.28 14.42
C GLY A 130 5.87 -11.62 13.04
N GLY A 131 7.17 -11.92 12.97
CA GLY A 131 7.84 -12.25 11.72
C GLY A 131 8.26 -11.02 10.93
N GLN A 132 8.28 -11.15 9.61
CA GLN A 132 8.65 -10.08 8.68
C GLN A 132 7.62 -9.97 7.57
N PHE A 133 7.50 -8.77 6.99
CA PHE A 133 6.73 -8.58 5.77
C PHE A 133 7.45 -9.16 4.56
N THR A 134 6.68 -9.66 3.61
CA THR A 134 7.14 -9.95 2.26
C THR A 134 6.88 -8.72 1.42
N LEU A 135 7.93 -8.05 0.98
CA LEU A 135 7.83 -6.79 0.23
C LEU A 135 7.92 -7.06 -1.27
N LEU A 136 6.85 -6.74 -1.98
CA LEU A 136 6.84 -6.84 -3.43
C LEU A 136 7.05 -5.42 -4.03
N PRO A 137 7.76 -5.31 -5.15
CA PRO A 137 8.28 -6.38 -5.98
C PRO A 137 9.62 -6.96 -5.51
N SER A 138 10.28 -6.40 -4.49
CA SER A 138 11.66 -6.76 -4.11
C SER A 138 11.83 -8.24 -3.75
N ASP A 139 10.89 -8.80 -3.01
CA ASP A 139 10.94 -10.19 -2.54
C ASP A 139 10.26 -11.17 -3.50
N ALA A 140 9.83 -10.71 -4.67
CA ALA A 140 9.26 -11.59 -5.68
C ALA A 140 10.34 -12.57 -6.18
N PRO A 141 9.97 -13.86 -6.39
CA PRO A 141 10.93 -14.80 -6.93
C PRO A 141 11.46 -14.36 -8.30
N ALA A 142 12.75 -14.61 -8.54
CA ALA A 142 13.36 -14.35 -9.84
C ALA A 142 12.65 -15.20 -10.91
N ARG A 143 12.30 -14.56 -12.03
CA ARG A 143 11.74 -15.23 -13.19
C ARG A 143 12.85 -15.72 -14.11
#